data_9912b71460fe6e459d816a103a2a3ae7
#
_entry.id   9912b71460fe6e459d816a103a2a3ae7
#
_cell.length_a   1.000
_cell.length_b   1.000
_cell.length_c   1.000
_cell.angle_alpha   90.00
_cell.angle_beta   90.00
_cell.angle_gamma   90.00
#
_symmetry.space_group_name_H-M   'P 1'
#
loop_
_entity.id
_entity.type
_entity.pdbx_description
1 polymer ?
#
loop_
_entity_poly.entity_id
_entity_poly.type
_entity_poly.pdbx_seq_one_letter_code
_entity_poly.pdbx_strand_id
1 'polypeptide(L)'
;MKEFGPDYYNITEMLTEEELLIQKTANDFVLNEFKPLVNEHYENGTFPTELISKLGDLGFMGSSLPEEFGGSGVSNVAYGLILHELERGDSGLRSFASVQGALVMYPIYAYGSNDQKKKWLKLLGSGSKIGCFGLTESNFGSNPGSMLTRCKKDGDNWIINGSKMWITNGSIADIAIVWARDEEGLVRGFILEKGMEGFSASDIHGKLSLRCSITSELSFENVCVPDSSRLPNVEGLKGPLSCLTQARFGISWGMVGAATDCYQVALNYAKERKQFSKPIAAYQLTQSKLANMLTRITEGQLMAYQLAKLKDDERMNFLQVSMAKRNNCMIARDAAKTAREILGGNGITIDYSPIRHMANIESVFTYEGTHEMHTLILGEDITKISAFDN
;
A
#
# COMPACT_ATOMS: atom_id res chain seq x y z
N MET A 1 -21.03 10.32 -5.20
CA MET A 1 -21.20 8.88 -5.42
C MET A 1 -22.05 8.49 -6.64
N LYS A 2 -22.97 9.30 -7.12
CA LYS A 2 -23.53 9.11 -8.47
C LYS A 2 -22.48 9.14 -9.60
N GLU A 3 -21.25 9.56 -9.29
CA GLU A 3 -20.13 9.61 -10.22
C GLU A 3 -19.50 8.24 -10.51
N PHE A 4 -19.71 7.22 -9.65
CA PHE A 4 -19.05 5.92 -9.77
C PHE A 4 -19.91 4.82 -10.41
N GLY A 5 -21.06 5.16 -10.91
CA GLY A 5 -22.05 4.21 -11.40
C GLY A 5 -23.13 3.89 -10.36
N PRO A 6 -24.05 2.96 -10.65
CA PRO A 6 -25.12 2.62 -9.74
C PRO A 6 -24.61 1.82 -8.53
N ASP A 7 -25.04 2.21 -7.34
CA ASP A 7 -24.83 1.49 -6.07
C ASP A 7 -26.04 0.60 -5.78
N TYR A 8 -26.07 -0.59 -6.39
CA TYR A 8 -27.21 -1.51 -6.27
C TYR A 8 -27.34 -2.15 -4.88
N TYR A 9 -26.29 -2.12 -4.07
CA TYR A 9 -26.28 -2.71 -2.73
C TYR A 9 -26.34 -1.66 -1.62
N ASN A 10 -26.52 -0.37 -1.98
CA ASN A 10 -26.58 0.74 -1.03
C ASN A 10 -25.39 0.76 -0.06
N ILE A 11 -24.19 0.44 -0.58
CA ILE A 11 -22.96 0.41 0.24
C ILE A 11 -22.73 1.79 0.88
N THR A 12 -23.11 2.84 0.19
CA THR A 12 -23.07 4.21 0.67
C THR A 12 -23.85 4.43 1.96
N GLU A 13 -25.01 3.77 2.09
CA GLU A 13 -25.87 3.89 3.27
C GLU A 13 -25.27 3.16 4.50
N MET A 14 -24.27 2.30 4.28
CA MET A 14 -23.54 1.61 5.34
C MET A 14 -22.48 2.50 6.01
N LEU A 15 -22.14 3.64 5.39
CA LEU A 15 -21.10 4.57 5.84
C LEU A 15 -21.71 5.67 6.72
N THR A 16 -20.98 6.08 7.74
CA THR A 16 -21.34 7.25 8.57
C THR A 16 -21.13 8.56 7.80
N GLU A 17 -21.73 9.65 8.28
CA GLU A 17 -21.52 10.99 7.70
C GLU A 17 -20.04 11.40 7.73
N GLU A 18 -19.32 11.06 8.81
CA GLU A 18 -17.89 11.30 8.94
C GLU A 18 -17.10 10.51 7.90
N GLU A 19 -17.35 9.22 7.73
CA GLU A 19 -16.69 8.38 6.74
C GLU A 19 -16.91 8.90 5.31
N LEU A 20 -18.14 9.36 5.01
CA LEU A 20 -18.45 9.98 3.72
C LEU A 20 -17.71 11.30 3.50
N LEU A 21 -17.58 12.14 4.54
CA LEU A 21 -16.83 13.39 4.47
C LEU A 21 -15.34 13.14 4.26
N ILE A 22 -14.77 12.16 4.96
CA ILE A 22 -13.36 11.76 4.82
C ILE A 22 -13.12 11.23 3.41
N GLN A 23 -13.99 10.36 2.90
CA GLN A 23 -13.90 9.87 1.52
C GLN A 23 -13.93 11.01 0.51
N LYS A 24 -14.86 11.95 0.68
CA LYS A 24 -14.97 13.11 -0.20
C LYS A 24 -13.69 13.96 -0.15
N THR A 25 -13.15 14.22 1.03
CA THR A 25 -11.92 14.99 1.20
C THR A 25 -10.73 14.32 0.48
N ALA A 26 -10.60 13.00 0.61
CA ALA A 26 -9.55 12.25 -0.09
C ALA A 26 -9.76 12.26 -1.62
N ASN A 27 -11.00 12.12 -2.08
CA ASN A 27 -11.35 12.23 -3.49
C ASN A 27 -11.01 13.62 -4.05
N ASP A 28 -11.42 14.68 -3.37
CA ASP A 28 -11.16 16.08 -3.80
C ASP A 28 -9.64 16.35 -3.89
N PHE A 29 -8.85 15.86 -2.93
CA PHE A 29 -7.39 15.93 -2.99
C PHE A 29 -6.83 15.22 -4.23
N VAL A 30 -7.29 13.99 -4.47
CA VAL A 30 -6.81 13.21 -5.63
C VAL A 30 -7.16 13.89 -6.95
N LEU A 31 -8.39 14.39 -7.09
CA LEU A 31 -8.85 15.01 -8.34
C LEU A 31 -8.18 16.35 -8.62
N ASN A 32 -8.03 17.19 -7.60
CA ASN A 32 -7.63 18.58 -7.76
C ASN A 32 -6.12 18.81 -7.59
N GLU A 33 -5.44 17.98 -6.78
CA GLU A 33 -4.03 18.20 -6.45
C GLU A 33 -3.13 17.14 -7.11
N PHE A 34 -3.50 15.86 -7.05
CA PHE A 34 -2.63 14.77 -7.52
C PHE A 34 -2.81 14.44 -9.01
N LYS A 35 -4.05 14.28 -9.50
CA LYS A 35 -4.30 13.86 -10.90
C LYS A 35 -3.70 14.83 -11.94
N PRO A 36 -3.61 16.15 -11.72
CA PRO A 36 -2.93 17.03 -12.65
C PRO A 36 -1.43 16.75 -12.83
N LEU A 37 -0.78 16.16 -11.84
CA LEU A 37 0.68 15.91 -11.79
C LEU A 37 1.05 14.48 -12.20
N VAL A 38 0.13 13.53 -12.07
CA VAL A 38 0.45 12.10 -12.12
C VAL A 38 1.09 11.65 -13.43
N ASN A 39 0.65 12.16 -14.57
CA ASN A 39 1.18 11.72 -15.87
C ASN A 39 2.65 12.12 -16.03
N GLU A 40 3.02 13.35 -15.68
CA GLU A 40 4.39 13.83 -15.72
C GLU A 40 5.30 13.00 -14.80
N HIS A 41 4.87 12.79 -13.54
CA HIS A 41 5.65 11.99 -12.60
C HIS A 41 5.74 10.52 -12.99
N TYR A 42 4.68 9.96 -13.60
CA TYR A 42 4.72 8.59 -14.10
C TYR A 42 5.70 8.44 -15.28
N GLU A 43 5.71 9.38 -16.25
CA GLU A 43 6.65 9.38 -17.36
C GLU A 43 8.10 9.54 -16.90
N ASN A 44 8.35 10.42 -15.94
CA ASN A 44 9.69 10.69 -15.41
C ASN A 44 10.16 9.65 -14.39
N GLY A 45 9.26 8.81 -13.86
CA GLY A 45 9.59 7.85 -12.80
C GLY A 45 9.90 8.54 -11.46
N THR A 46 9.19 9.61 -11.13
CA THR A 46 9.36 10.43 -9.92
C THR A 46 8.08 10.44 -9.08
N PHE A 47 8.15 10.98 -7.87
CA PHE A 47 7.00 11.18 -6.97
C PHE A 47 6.82 12.68 -6.67
N PRO A 48 5.57 13.21 -6.64
CA PRO A 48 5.31 14.62 -6.32
C PRO A 48 5.53 14.89 -4.82
N THR A 49 6.79 15.10 -4.43
CA THR A 49 7.20 15.29 -3.03
C THR A 49 6.62 16.56 -2.40
N GLU A 50 6.23 17.55 -3.21
CA GLU A 50 5.54 18.76 -2.79
C GLU A 50 4.16 18.51 -2.16
N LEU A 51 3.55 17.35 -2.43
CA LEU A 51 2.27 16.96 -1.85
C LEU A 51 2.37 16.30 -0.48
N ILE A 52 3.57 16.00 0.00
CA ILE A 52 3.78 15.24 1.26
C ILE A 52 3.24 16.01 2.46
N SER A 53 3.53 17.31 2.56
CA SER A 53 2.99 18.15 3.64
C SER A 53 1.47 18.19 3.62
N LYS A 54 0.87 18.26 2.43
CA LYS A 54 -0.59 18.26 2.26
C LYS A 54 -1.22 16.93 2.73
N LEU A 55 -0.58 15.78 2.44
CA LEU A 55 -1.03 14.48 2.96
C LEU A 55 -1.00 14.45 4.49
N GLY A 56 0.01 15.08 5.10
CA GLY A 56 0.11 15.25 6.55
C GLY A 56 -0.99 16.15 7.11
N ASP A 57 -1.19 17.33 6.51
CA ASP A 57 -2.22 18.29 6.93
C ASP A 57 -3.64 17.73 6.84
N LEU A 58 -3.89 16.84 5.87
CA LEU A 58 -5.15 16.12 5.71
C LEU A 58 -5.29 14.90 6.62
N GLY A 59 -4.23 14.56 7.39
CA GLY A 59 -4.24 13.42 8.30
C GLY A 59 -4.25 12.05 7.61
N PHE A 60 -3.78 11.95 6.36
CA PHE A 60 -3.82 10.70 5.59
C PHE A 60 -2.67 9.73 5.91
N MET A 61 -1.66 10.20 6.66
CA MET A 61 -0.55 9.38 7.10
C MET A 61 -0.75 8.88 8.52
N GLY A 62 -0.91 7.56 8.70
CA GLY A 62 -1.19 6.95 10.01
C GLY A 62 -2.57 7.30 10.57
N SER A 63 -3.56 7.57 9.73
CA SER A 63 -4.89 8.09 10.08
C SER A 63 -5.63 7.25 11.14
N SER A 64 -5.42 5.94 11.20
CA SER A 64 -6.02 5.07 12.22
C SER A 64 -5.27 5.04 13.57
N LEU A 65 -4.10 5.70 13.67
CA LEU A 65 -3.38 5.82 14.94
C LEU A 65 -4.02 6.91 15.81
N PRO A 66 -3.88 6.81 17.18
CA PRO A 66 -4.41 7.84 18.07
C PRO A 66 -3.81 9.23 17.80
N GLU A 67 -4.60 10.28 18.02
CA GLU A 67 -4.20 11.68 17.82
C GLU A 67 -2.99 12.09 18.64
N GLU A 68 -2.86 11.58 19.88
CA GLU A 68 -1.71 11.85 20.75
C GLU A 68 -0.38 11.44 20.11
N PHE A 69 -0.41 10.48 19.17
CA PHE A 69 0.74 9.97 18.41
C PHE A 69 0.79 10.50 16.97
N GLY A 70 0.02 11.53 16.62
CA GLY A 70 0.05 12.16 15.30
C GLY A 70 -0.77 11.44 14.24
N GLY A 71 -1.63 10.51 14.64
CA GLY A 71 -2.71 9.98 13.79
C GLY A 71 -3.94 10.87 13.84
N SER A 72 -5.00 10.48 13.16
CA SER A 72 -6.31 11.17 13.18
C SER A 72 -7.38 10.42 13.97
N GLY A 73 -7.08 9.24 14.50
CA GLY A 73 -7.97 8.43 15.33
C GLY A 73 -9.24 7.95 14.61
N VAL A 74 -9.25 7.95 13.28
CA VAL A 74 -10.44 7.60 12.49
C VAL A 74 -10.70 6.08 12.47
N SER A 75 -11.95 5.68 12.16
CA SER A 75 -12.32 4.28 11.99
C SER A 75 -11.48 3.59 10.91
N ASN A 76 -11.35 2.26 10.98
CA ASN A 76 -10.66 1.52 9.92
C ASN A 76 -11.44 1.54 8.59
N VAL A 77 -12.74 1.77 8.61
CA VAL A 77 -13.52 2.04 7.39
C VAL A 77 -13.04 3.36 6.76
N ALA A 78 -12.97 4.46 7.53
CA ALA A 78 -12.46 5.75 7.05
C ALA A 78 -11.02 5.65 6.53
N TYR A 79 -10.13 4.98 7.26
CA TYR A 79 -8.76 4.70 6.78
C TYR A 79 -8.78 3.93 5.45
N GLY A 80 -9.62 2.91 5.33
CA GLY A 80 -9.80 2.17 4.08
C GLY A 80 -10.27 3.06 2.93
N LEU A 81 -11.24 3.94 3.18
CA LEU A 81 -11.75 4.89 2.18
C LEU A 81 -10.69 5.89 1.73
N ILE A 82 -9.84 6.39 2.64
CA ILE A 82 -8.67 7.21 2.27
C ILE A 82 -7.80 6.45 1.27
N LEU A 83 -7.39 5.23 1.59
CA LEU A 83 -6.52 4.43 0.73
C LEU A 83 -7.19 4.03 -0.59
N HIS A 84 -8.50 3.83 -0.60
CA HIS A 84 -9.30 3.64 -1.81
C HIS A 84 -9.18 4.84 -2.76
N GLU A 85 -9.38 6.06 -2.25
CA GLU A 85 -9.31 7.25 -3.08
C GLU A 85 -7.88 7.56 -3.54
N LEU A 86 -6.87 7.40 -2.66
CA LEU A 86 -5.47 7.58 -3.06
C LEU A 86 -5.06 6.62 -4.18
N GLU A 87 -5.50 5.36 -4.13
CA GLU A 87 -5.23 4.36 -5.18
C GLU A 87 -5.96 4.68 -6.49
N ARG A 88 -7.15 5.32 -6.45
CA ARG A 88 -7.83 5.86 -7.64
C ARG A 88 -6.98 6.91 -8.35
N GLY A 89 -6.13 7.59 -7.62
CA GLY A 89 -5.11 8.47 -8.20
C GLY A 89 -3.99 7.66 -8.85
N ASP A 90 -3.25 6.93 -8.03
CA ASP A 90 -2.17 6.03 -8.46
C ASP A 90 -1.72 5.11 -7.30
N SER A 91 -1.26 3.91 -7.64
CA SER A 91 -0.70 2.98 -6.67
C SER A 91 0.54 3.54 -5.95
N GLY A 92 1.31 4.42 -6.58
CA GLY A 92 2.45 5.10 -5.97
C GLY A 92 2.02 6.01 -4.82
N LEU A 93 0.96 6.78 -5.01
CA LEU A 93 0.40 7.67 -3.97
C LEU A 93 -0.13 6.87 -2.77
N ARG A 94 -0.93 5.82 -3.02
CA ARG A 94 -1.42 4.95 -1.94
C ARG A 94 -0.26 4.25 -1.24
N SER A 95 0.74 3.75 -1.98
CA SER A 95 1.93 3.09 -1.40
C SER A 95 2.70 4.04 -0.49
N PHE A 96 2.87 5.32 -0.87
CA PHE A 96 3.51 6.31 -0.02
C PHE A 96 2.81 6.43 1.35
N ALA A 97 1.49 6.66 1.36
CA ALA A 97 0.71 6.79 2.59
C ALA A 97 0.69 5.49 3.41
N SER A 98 0.58 4.33 2.74
CA SER A 98 0.58 3.02 3.39
C SER A 98 1.93 2.67 4.03
N VAL A 99 3.04 2.93 3.35
CA VAL A 99 4.39 2.71 3.92
C VAL A 99 4.59 3.60 5.14
N GLN A 100 4.27 4.88 5.03
CA GLN A 100 4.39 5.83 6.14
C GLN A 100 3.57 5.37 7.36
N GLY A 101 2.28 5.08 7.19
CA GLY A 101 1.37 4.71 8.27
C GLY A 101 1.57 3.29 8.78
N ALA A 102 1.48 2.30 7.89
CA ALA A 102 1.41 0.88 8.28
C ALA A 102 2.79 0.22 8.48
N LEU A 103 3.83 0.68 7.79
CA LEU A 103 5.14 0.04 7.81
C LEU A 103 6.19 0.84 8.61
N VAL A 104 5.96 2.15 8.86
CA VAL A 104 6.87 3.00 9.63
C VAL A 104 6.25 3.44 10.96
N MET A 105 5.10 4.13 10.93
CA MET A 105 4.46 4.60 12.16
C MET A 105 3.93 3.44 13.01
N TYR A 106 3.29 2.45 12.41
CA TYR A 106 2.74 1.31 13.14
C TYR A 106 3.80 0.53 13.95
N PRO A 107 4.95 0.08 13.42
CA PRO A 107 5.94 -0.62 14.22
C PRO A 107 6.53 0.24 15.35
N ILE A 108 6.68 1.56 15.17
CA ILE A 108 7.09 2.46 16.25
C ILE A 108 6.00 2.54 17.32
N TYR A 109 4.73 2.66 16.91
CA TYR A 109 3.60 2.69 17.84
C TYR A 109 3.44 1.38 18.61
N ALA A 110 3.47 0.25 17.91
CA ALA A 110 3.22 -1.06 18.52
C ALA A 110 4.42 -1.57 19.35
N TYR A 111 5.64 -1.31 18.89
CA TYR A 111 6.84 -1.98 19.39
C TYR A 111 7.93 -1.04 19.91
N GLY A 112 7.81 0.25 19.66
CA GLY A 112 8.76 1.26 20.11
C GLY A 112 8.66 1.54 21.61
N SER A 113 9.75 2.07 22.18
CA SER A 113 9.75 2.67 23.51
C SER A 113 8.93 3.97 23.53
N ASN A 114 8.57 4.44 24.71
CA ASN A 114 7.86 5.72 24.85
C ASN A 114 8.67 6.89 24.26
N ASP A 115 9.99 6.86 24.37
CA ASP A 115 10.86 7.91 23.83
C ASP A 115 10.89 7.86 22.29
N GLN A 116 10.94 6.66 21.68
CA GLN A 116 10.83 6.50 20.25
C GLN A 116 9.48 6.99 19.71
N LYS A 117 8.37 6.66 20.38
CA LYS A 117 7.02 7.14 20.02
C LYS A 117 6.95 8.67 20.06
N LYS A 118 7.41 9.29 21.15
CA LYS A 118 7.42 10.76 21.32
C LYS A 118 8.32 11.44 20.29
N LYS A 119 9.48 10.86 19.98
CA LYS A 119 10.44 11.43 19.03
C LYS A 119 9.90 11.43 17.60
N TRP A 120 9.26 10.36 17.18
CA TRP A 120 9.04 10.12 15.76
C TRP A 120 7.60 10.27 15.27
N LEU A 121 6.60 9.80 16.05
CA LEU A 121 5.26 9.57 15.47
C LEU A 121 4.60 10.86 14.97
N LYS A 122 4.68 11.98 15.72
CA LYS A 122 4.09 13.26 15.28
C LYS A 122 4.79 13.84 14.04
N LEU A 123 6.10 13.69 13.96
CA LEU A 123 6.88 14.17 12.80
C LEU A 123 6.55 13.35 11.54
N LEU A 124 6.33 12.05 11.69
CA LEU A 124 5.93 11.16 10.60
C LEU A 124 4.48 11.41 10.17
N GLY A 125 3.56 11.59 11.12
CA GLY A 125 2.14 11.86 10.83
C GLY A 125 1.93 13.18 10.10
N SER A 126 2.70 14.22 10.44
CA SER A 126 2.65 15.52 9.76
C SER A 126 3.38 15.55 8.40
N GLY A 127 4.12 14.50 8.03
CA GLY A 127 4.97 14.50 6.84
C GLY A 127 6.26 15.32 6.95
N SER A 128 6.55 15.89 8.13
CA SER A 128 7.82 16.60 8.38
C SER A 128 9.02 15.67 8.33
N LYS A 129 8.79 14.37 8.57
CA LYS A 129 9.75 13.29 8.41
C LYS A 129 9.11 12.15 7.62
N ILE A 130 9.93 11.54 6.76
CA ILE A 130 9.54 10.42 5.90
C ILE A 130 10.27 9.17 6.40
N GLY A 131 9.58 8.03 6.34
CA GLY A 131 10.17 6.76 6.65
C GLY A 131 10.11 5.76 5.51
N CYS A 132 10.94 4.73 5.62
CA CYS A 132 10.92 3.55 4.77
C CYS A 132 11.02 2.27 5.60
N PHE A 133 10.74 1.12 4.95
CA PHE A 133 10.66 -0.18 5.63
C PHE A 133 11.55 -1.21 4.93
N GLY A 134 12.64 -1.56 5.58
CA GLY A 134 13.68 -2.46 5.07
C GLY A 134 13.51 -3.89 5.58
N LEU A 135 12.74 -4.73 4.87
CA LEU A 135 12.59 -6.16 5.15
C LEU A 135 13.14 -7.03 4.02
N THR A 136 12.63 -6.84 2.80
CA THR A 136 12.92 -7.65 1.62
C THR A 136 14.38 -7.52 1.20
N GLU A 137 15.00 -8.63 0.78
CA GLU A 137 16.33 -8.71 0.19
C GLU A 137 16.26 -9.28 -1.23
N SER A 138 17.30 -9.08 -2.02
CA SER A 138 17.35 -9.54 -3.43
C SER A 138 17.03 -11.03 -3.57
N ASN A 139 17.48 -11.86 -2.62
CA ASN A 139 17.30 -13.32 -2.65
C ASN A 139 16.16 -13.81 -1.73
N PHE A 140 15.57 -12.94 -0.90
CA PHE A 140 14.60 -13.32 0.12
C PHE A 140 13.39 -12.37 0.11
N GLY A 141 12.50 -12.58 -0.86
CA GLY A 141 11.20 -11.89 -0.96
C GLY A 141 10.10 -12.64 -0.19
N SER A 142 9.65 -13.78 -0.72
CA SER A 142 8.57 -14.58 -0.12
C SER A 142 8.99 -15.32 1.17
N ASN A 143 10.28 -15.48 1.40
CA ASN A 143 10.86 -16.08 2.60
C ASN A 143 11.72 -15.08 3.39
N PRO A 144 11.12 -14.06 4.03
CA PRO A 144 11.88 -13.04 4.77
C PRO A 144 12.59 -13.60 6.01
N GLY A 145 12.17 -14.76 6.51
CA GLY A 145 12.82 -15.44 7.63
C GLY A 145 14.26 -15.88 7.37
N SER A 146 14.61 -16.06 6.10
CA SER A 146 15.97 -16.44 5.67
C SER A 146 16.87 -15.25 5.34
N MET A 147 16.47 -14.01 5.66
CA MET A 147 17.23 -12.79 5.38
C MET A 147 18.70 -12.91 5.79
N LEU A 148 19.57 -12.30 5.00
CA LEU A 148 21.02 -12.28 5.23
C LEU A 148 21.51 -11.04 5.99
N THR A 149 20.73 -9.97 6.04
CA THR A 149 21.07 -8.80 6.88
C THR A 149 21.20 -9.25 8.33
N ARG A 150 22.34 -8.93 8.93
CA ARG A 150 22.73 -9.34 10.29
C ARG A 150 22.87 -8.14 11.20
N CYS A 151 22.55 -8.34 12.48
CA CYS A 151 22.92 -7.43 13.54
C CYS A 151 23.67 -8.18 14.63
N LYS A 152 24.73 -7.57 15.14
CA LYS A 152 25.55 -8.11 16.22
C LYS A 152 25.62 -7.11 17.35
N LYS A 153 25.40 -7.57 18.57
CA LYS A 153 25.54 -6.72 19.76
C LYS A 153 27.02 -6.45 20.06
N ASP A 154 27.37 -5.18 20.28
CA ASP A 154 28.70 -4.72 20.65
C ASP A 154 28.59 -3.69 21.79
N GLY A 155 28.76 -4.17 23.02
CA GLY A 155 28.52 -3.38 24.23
C GLY A 155 27.07 -2.84 24.29
N ASP A 156 26.93 -1.53 24.33
CA ASP A 156 25.64 -0.82 24.35
C ASP A 156 25.11 -0.52 22.92
N ASN A 157 25.83 -0.97 21.88
CA ASN A 157 25.50 -0.74 20.49
C ASN A 157 25.18 -2.05 19.76
N TRP A 158 24.68 -1.88 18.54
CA TRP A 158 24.49 -2.93 17.54
C TRP A 158 25.22 -2.56 16.26
N ILE A 159 25.86 -3.52 15.63
CA ILE A 159 26.49 -3.37 14.33
C ILE A 159 25.63 -4.08 13.29
N ILE A 160 25.16 -3.34 12.27
CA ILE A 160 24.27 -3.85 11.23
C ILE A 160 25.04 -3.94 9.91
N ASN A 161 24.94 -5.11 9.25
CA ASN A 161 25.52 -5.40 7.93
C ASN A 161 24.52 -6.10 7.03
N GLY A 162 24.49 -5.73 5.74
CA GLY A 162 23.64 -6.34 4.73
C GLY A 162 23.05 -5.34 3.75
N SER A 163 21.97 -5.73 3.09
CA SER A 163 21.23 -4.86 2.16
C SER A 163 19.76 -5.19 2.11
N LYS A 164 18.95 -4.22 1.68
CA LYS A 164 17.50 -4.39 1.45
C LYS A 164 17.15 -3.92 0.05
N MET A 165 16.21 -4.60 -0.60
CA MET A 165 15.82 -4.37 -1.98
C MET A 165 14.33 -4.01 -2.08
N TRP A 166 13.97 -3.22 -3.08
CA TRP A 166 12.60 -2.80 -3.38
C TRP A 166 11.97 -1.93 -2.30
N ILE A 167 12.74 -1.03 -1.70
CA ILE A 167 12.32 -0.23 -0.55
C ILE A 167 11.68 1.08 -1.02
N THR A 168 10.37 1.19 -0.85
CA THR A 168 9.62 2.43 -1.13
C THR A 168 10.15 3.56 -0.24
N ASN A 169 10.35 4.74 -0.83
CA ASN A 169 10.86 5.96 -0.20
C ASN A 169 12.32 5.90 0.28
N GLY A 170 13.10 4.86 -0.02
CA GLY A 170 14.42 4.65 0.60
C GLY A 170 15.35 5.85 0.51
N SER A 171 15.50 6.49 -0.66
CA SER A 171 16.41 7.62 -0.87
C SER A 171 15.92 8.95 -0.27
N ILE A 172 14.61 9.13 -0.11
CA ILE A 172 14.02 10.34 0.46
C ILE A 172 13.69 10.21 1.96
N ALA A 173 13.80 9.01 2.52
CA ALA A 173 13.45 8.75 3.92
C ALA A 173 14.45 9.42 4.87
N ASP A 174 13.92 10.02 5.95
CA ASP A 174 14.70 10.50 7.11
C ASP A 174 15.06 9.37 8.05
N ILE A 175 14.18 8.35 8.14
CA ILE A 175 14.41 7.15 8.94
C ILE A 175 14.05 5.87 8.17
N ALA A 176 14.71 4.78 8.52
CA ALA A 176 14.41 3.45 8.02
C ALA A 176 14.09 2.49 9.19
N ILE A 177 12.95 1.80 9.10
CA ILE A 177 12.69 0.63 9.95
C ILE A 177 13.36 -0.57 9.29
N VAL A 178 14.44 -1.06 9.89
CA VAL A 178 15.27 -2.13 9.31
C VAL A 178 15.17 -3.40 10.16
N TRP A 179 14.86 -4.52 9.50
CA TRP A 179 14.82 -5.83 10.13
C TRP A 179 16.09 -6.61 9.80
N ALA A 180 16.77 -7.11 10.84
CA ALA A 180 18.00 -7.86 10.75
C ALA A 180 17.99 -9.06 11.68
N ARG A 181 18.75 -10.13 11.37
CA ARG A 181 18.88 -11.31 12.24
C ARG A 181 20.10 -11.16 13.14
N ASP A 182 19.92 -11.42 14.43
CA ASP A 182 21.01 -11.49 15.39
C ASP A 182 21.80 -12.82 15.31
N GLU A 183 22.81 -12.97 16.17
CA GLU A 183 23.67 -14.15 16.21
C GLU A 183 22.92 -15.41 16.68
N GLU A 184 21.77 -15.26 17.37
CA GLU A 184 20.90 -16.35 17.77
C GLU A 184 19.87 -16.72 16.68
N GLY A 185 19.85 -15.96 15.57
CA GLY A 185 18.93 -16.16 14.46
C GLY A 185 17.58 -15.44 14.63
N LEU A 186 17.39 -14.67 15.71
CA LEU A 186 16.17 -13.93 15.95
C LEU A 186 16.15 -12.63 15.11
N VAL A 187 14.99 -12.31 14.57
CA VAL A 187 14.78 -11.05 13.82
C VAL A 187 14.55 -9.92 14.81
N ARG A 188 15.34 -8.83 14.67
CA ARG A 188 15.26 -7.59 15.44
C ARG A 188 14.89 -6.43 14.53
N GLY A 189 14.12 -5.47 15.02
CA GLY A 189 13.78 -4.25 14.30
C GLY A 189 14.58 -3.06 14.85
N PHE A 190 15.06 -2.20 13.95
CA PHE A 190 15.84 -1.01 14.29
C PHE A 190 15.30 0.22 13.57
N ILE A 191 15.40 1.38 14.22
CA ILE A 191 15.18 2.69 13.62
C ILE A 191 16.56 3.25 13.26
N LEU A 192 16.89 3.32 11.97
CA LEU A 192 18.09 3.95 11.47
C LEU A 192 17.77 5.35 10.95
N GLU A 193 18.62 6.33 11.27
CA GLU A 193 18.48 7.71 10.81
C GLU A 193 19.34 7.95 9.55
N LYS A 194 18.84 8.76 8.62
CA LYS A 194 19.60 9.18 7.44
C LYS A 194 20.90 9.87 7.85
N GLY A 195 22.00 9.52 7.17
CA GLY A 195 23.33 10.08 7.43
C GLY A 195 24.15 9.32 8.46
N MET A 196 23.65 8.22 9.03
CA MET A 196 24.49 7.31 9.83
C MET A 196 25.60 6.75 8.94
N GLU A 197 26.84 6.69 9.48
CA GLU A 197 27.99 6.14 8.78
C GLU A 197 27.74 4.68 8.38
N GLY A 198 28.07 4.32 7.15
CA GLY A 198 27.84 3.00 6.57
C GLY A 198 26.40 2.74 6.10
N PHE A 199 25.45 3.66 6.29
CA PHE A 199 24.10 3.55 5.75
C PHE A 199 23.92 4.39 4.48
N SER A 200 23.54 3.74 3.37
CA SER A 200 23.25 4.41 2.11
C SER A 200 22.00 3.86 1.44
N ALA A 201 21.41 4.67 0.56
CA ALA A 201 20.25 4.31 -0.26
C ALA A 201 20.49 4.76 -1.70
N SER A 202 20.14 3.91 -2.68
CA SER A 202 20.23 4.21 -4.12
C SER A 202 18.94 3.82 -4.83
N ASP A 203 18.49 4.67 -5.77
CA ASP A 203 17.22 4.46 -6.46
C ASP A 203 17.32 3.40 -7.53
N ILE A 204 16.27 2.59 -7.62
CA ILE A 204 16.08 1.58 -8.66
C ILE A 204 15.36 2.24 -9.84
N HIS A 205 16.08 2.40 -10.95
CA HIS A 205 15.56 2.97 -12.18
C HIS A 205 15.03 1.89 -13.14
N GLY A 206 14.32 2.31 -14.19
CA GLY A 206 13.85 1.42 -15.27
C GLY A 206 12.64 0.57 -14.92
N LYS A 207 11.94 0.85 -13.82
CA LYS A 207 10.66 0.20 -13.52
C LYS A 207 9.61 0.59 -14.56
N LEU A 208 8.80 -0.38 -15.00
CA LEU A 208 7.62 -0.16 -15.85
C LEU A 208 6.31 -0.15 -15.06
N SER A 209 6.38 -0.50 -13.78
CA SER A 209 5.30 -0.53 -12.80
C SER A 209 5.68 0.38 -11.63
N LEU A 210 4.70 0.98 -10.95
CA LEU A 210 4.91 1.93 -9.84
C LEU A 210 5.93 3.02 -10.20
N ARG A 211 5.80 3.60 -11.39
CA ARG A 211 6.73 4.64 -11.84
C ARG A 211 6.58 5.93 -11.03
N CYS A 212 5.33 6.26 -10.61
CA CYS A 212 5.05 7.37 -9.71
C CYS A 212 5.31 6.97 -8.23
N SER A 213 6.47 6.32 -7.98
CA SER A 213 6.89 5.86 -6.65
C SER A 213 8.40 5.72 -6.61
N ILE A 214 9.05 6.34 -5.64
CA ILE A 214 10.48 6.16 -5.38
C ILE A 214 10.69 4.78 -4.77
N THR A 215 11.62 4.01 -5.33
CA THR A 215 11.96 2.67 -4.86
C THR A 215 13.46 2.51 -4.86
N SER A 216 14.04 2.05 -3.75
CA SER A 216 15.49 2.05 -3.55
C SER A 216 16.01 0.71 -3.08
N GLU A 217 17.30 0.52 -3.23
CA GLU A 217 18.12 -0.41 -2.47
C GLU A 217 18.69 0.31 -1.25
N LEU A 218 18.71 -0.35 -0.08
CA LEU A 218 19.41 0.11 1.11
C LEU A 218 20.65 -0.76 1.34
N SER A 219 21.77 -0.14 1.69
CA SER A 219 23.03 -0.82 2.00
C SER A 219 23.52 -0.44 3.40
N PHE A 220 24.02 -1.44 4.12
CA PHE A 220 24.49 -1.32 5.50
C PHE A 220 25.89 -1.93 5.58
N GLU A 221 26.91 -1.10 5.87
CA GLU A 221 28.29 -1.51 6.03
C GLU A 221 28.81 -1.06 7.41
N ASN A 222 28.81 -2.00 8.36
CA ASN A 222 29.19 -1.76 9.75
C ASN A 222 28.43 -0.58 10.41
N VAL A 223 27.13 -0.44 10.13
CA VAL A 223 26.32 0.63 10.69
C VAL A 223 26.18 0.41 12.19
N CYS A 224 26.80 1.31 12.96
CA CYS A 224 26.79 1.27 14.42
C CYS A 224 25.59 2.09 14.96
N VAL A 225 24.69 1.45 15.69
CA VAL A 225 23.52 2.08 16.30
C VAL A 225 23.43 1.76 17.79
N PRO A 226 23.01 2.71 18.65
CA PRO A 226 22.79 2.44 20.07
C PRO A 226 21.61 1.48 20.28
N ASP A 227 21.59 0.74 21.39
CA ASP A 227 20.47 -0.16 21.73
C ASP A 227 19.13 0.58 21.80
N SER A 228 19.14 1.88 22.06
CA SER A 228 17.94 2.75 22.02
C SER A 228 17.33 2.90 20.61
N SER A 229 18.04 2.53 19.54
CA SER A 229 17.49 2.46 18.17
C SER A 229 16.72 1.16 17.91
N ARG A 230 16.88 0.14 18.74
CA ARG A 230 16.15 -1.12 18.62
C ARG A 230 14.70 -0.94 19.06
N LEU A 231 13.76 -1.58 18.38
CA LEU A 231 12.37 -1.71 18.80
C LEU A 231 12.32 -2.72 19.97
N PRO A 232 12.12 -2.28 21.21
CA PRO A 232 12.35 -3.14 22.38
C PRO A 232 11.24 -4.18 22.61
N ASN A 233 10.03 -3.93 22.09
CA ASN A 233 8.84 -4.72 22.44
C ASN A 233 8.49 -5.77 21.39
N VAL A 234 9.44 -6.17 20.53
CA VAL A 234 9.22 -7.20 19.50
C VAL A 234 10.48 -8.00 19.22
N GLU A 235 10.28 -9.30 19.00
CA GLU A 235 11.29 -10.26 18.57
C GLU A 235 10.71 -11.23 17.53
N GLY A 236 11.60 -11.71 16.65
CA GLY A 236 11.25 -12.68 15.62
C GLY A 236 10.41 -12.09 14.47
N LEU A 237 9.92 -12.97 13.61
CA LEU A 237 9.14 -12.60 12.43
C LEU A 237 7.78 -11.98 12.73
N LYS A 238 7.25 -12.15 13.94
CA LYS A 238 5.96 -11.54 14.33
C LYS A 238 5.95 -10.02 14.08
N GLY A 239 7.08 -9.34 14.34
CA GLY A 239 7.21 -7.90 14.11
C GLY A 239 6.92 -7.49 12.67
N PRO A 240 7.79 -7.85 11.71
CA PRO A 240 7.59 -7.45 10.32
C PRO A 240 6.31 -8.00 9.71
N LEU A 241 5.88 -9.24 10.05
CA LEU A 241 4.66 -9.82 9.51
C LEU A 241 3.38 -9.13 9.99
N SER A 242 3.37 -8.60 11.22
CA SER A 242 2.25 -7.80 11.72
C SER A 242 2.15 -6.46 10.97
N CYS A 243 3.29 -5.81 10.68
CA CYS A 243 3.34 -4.59 9.86
C CYS A 243 2.77 -4.86 8.46
N LEU A 244 3.18 -5.95 7.82
CA LEU A 244 2.63 -6.37 6.53
C LEU A 244 1.12 -6.65 6.60
N THR A 245 0.61 -7.16 7.71
CA THR A 245 -0.83 -7.37 7.89
C THR A 245 -1.59 -6.04 7.85
N GLN A 246 -1.06 -4.98 8.49
CA GLN A 246 -1.64 -3.64 8.42
C GLN A 246 -1.61 -3.07 7.00
N ALA A 247 -0.48 -3.18 6.31
CA ALA A 247 -0.34 -2.68 4.95
C ALA A 247 -1.22 -3.44 3.93
N ARG A 248 -1.33 -4.75 4.06
CA ARG A 248 -2.22 -5.61 3.24
C ARG A 248 -3.69 -5.26 3.41
N PHE A 249 -4.10 -4.86 4.62
CA PHE A 249 -5.43 -4.29 4.84
C PHE A 249 -5.65 -3.09 3.92
N GLY A 250 -4.71 -2.15 3.87
CA GLY A 250 -4.77 -0.98 3.00
C GLY A 250 -4.79 -1.33 1.51
N ILE A 251 -4.01 -2.33 1.08
CA ILE A 251 -4.04 -2.84 -0.30
C ILE A 251 -5.42 -3.36 -0.67
N SER A 252 -6.10 -4.05 0.26
CA SER A 252 -7.44 -4.60 -0.01
C SER A 252 -8.45 -3.52 -0.38
N TRP A 253 -8.37 -2.35 0.23
CA TRP A 253 -9.18 -1.18 -0.10
C TRP A 253 -8.68 -0.47 -1.37
N GLY A 254 -7.37 -0.25 -1.47
CA GLY A 254 -6.77 0.42 -2.62
C GLY A 254 -7.10 -0.27 -3.95
N MET A 255 -7.03 -1.60 -3.99
CA MET A 255 -7.31 -2.34 -5.22
C MET A 255 -8.75 -2.16 -5.71
N VAL A 256 -9.71 -2.01 -4.81
CA VAL A 256 -11.08 -1.64 -5.18
C VAL A 256 -11.10 -0.23 -5.77
N GLY A 257 -10.30 0.69 -5.23
CA GLY A 257 -10.13 2.05 -5.77
C GLY A 257 -9.61 2.06 -7.20
N ALA A 258 -8.53 1.32 -7.49
CA ALA A 258 -7.99 1.18 -8.85
C ALA A 258 -9.02 0.59 -9.82
N ALA A 259 -9.77 -0.45 -9.38
CA ALA A 259 -10.83 -1.05 -10.19
C ALA A 259 -11.95 -0.04 -10.47
N THR A 260 -12.33 0.77 -9.49
CA THR A 260 -13.37 1.80 -9.60
C THR A 260 -12.96 2.90 -10.58
N ASP A 261 -11.72 3.38 -10.54
CA ASP A 261 -11.21 4.36 -11.52
C ASP A 261 -11.23 3.78 -12.95
N CYS A 262 -10.72 2.56 -13.13
CA CYS A 262 -10.75 1.87 -14.41
C CYS A 262 -12.18 1.71 -14.95
N TYR A 263 -13.13 1.33 -14.10
CA TYR A 263 -14.54 1.20 -14.47
C TYR A 263 -15.14 2.55 -14.89
N GLN A 264 -14.90 3.61 -14.12
CA GLN A 264 -15.42 4.93 -14.40
C GLN A 264 -14.92 5.47 -15.74
N VAL A 265 -13.62 5.33 -16.02
CA VAL A 265 -13.01 5.73 -17.28
C VAL A 265 -13.62 4.95 -18.44
N ALA A 266 -13.73 3.63 -18.30
CA ALA A 266 -14.33 2.77 -19.35
C ALA A 266 -15.80 3.09 -19.60
N LEU A 267 -16.59 3.34 -18.56
CA LEU A 267 -18.00 3.68 -18.65
C LEU A 267 -18.23 5.02 -19.38
N ASN A 268 -17.47 6.06 -18.99
CA ASN A 268 -17.59 7.39 -19.59
C ASN A 268 -17.18 7.31 -21.07
N TYR A 269 -16.03 6.71 -21.36
CA TYR A 269 -15.56 6.51 -22.74
C TYR A 269 -16.58 5.75 -23.58
N ALA A 270 -17.16 4.65 -23.06
CA ALA A 270 -18.13 3.85 -23.80
C ALA A 270 -19.43 4.60 -24.11
N LYS A 271 -19.85 5.54 -23.24
CA LYS A 271 -21.03 6.39 -23.50
C LYS A 271 -20.78 7.46 -24.56
N GLU A 272 -19.57 7.97 -24.67
CA GLU A 272 -19.21 9.05 -25.59
C GLU A 272 -18.74 8.55 -26.95
N ARG A 273 -17.90 7.52 -26.96
CA ARG A 273 -17.30 6.96 -28.18
C ARG A 273 -18.34 6.29 -29.06
N LYS A 274 -18.47 6.75 -30.29
CA LYS A 274 -19.38 6.18 -31.27
C LYS A 274 -18.64 5.30 -32.30
N GLN A 275 -19.23 4.16 -32.63
CA GLN A 275 -18.89 3.30 -33.75
C GLN A 275 -20.21 2.79 -34.40
N PHE A 276 -20.23 2.68 -35.70
CA PHE A 276 -21.44 2.30 -36.43
C PHE A 276 -22.66 3.15 -36.03
N SER A 277 -22.45 4.49 -35.94
CA SER A 277 -23.44 5.53 -35.66
C SER A 277 -24.07 5.54 -34.26
N LYS A 278 -23.62 4.71 -33.33
CA LYS A 278 -24.11 4.70 -31.94
C LYS A 278 -22.99 4.58 -30.89
N PRO A 279 -23.21 4.98 -29.63
CA PRO A 279 -22.23 4.78 -28.55
C PRO A 279 -21.83 3.32 -28.41
N ILE A 280 -20.56 3.03 -28.13
CA ILE A 280 -20.13 1.64 -27.95
C ILE A 280 -20.76 0.99 -26.72
N ALA A 281 -21.24 1.77 -25.74
CA ALA A 281 -22.06 1.30 -24.64
C ALA A 281 -23.39 0.64 -25.06
N ALA A 282 -23.87 0.90 -26.28
CA ALA A 282 -25.10 0.28 -26.83
C ALA A 282 -24.90 -1.16 -27.34
N TYR A 283 -23.67 -1.66 -27.33
CA TYR A 283 -23.37 -3.01 -27.77
C TYR A 283 -23.36 -4.02 -26.64
N GLN A 284 -23.98 -5.16 -26.81
CA GLN A 284 -24.15 -6.19 -25.79
C GLN A 284 -22.82 -6.65 -25.14
N LEU A 285 -21.76 -6.82 -25.95
CA LEU A 285 -20.45 -7.22 -25.39
C LEU A 285 -19.82 -6.15 -24.52
N THR A 286 -20.02 -4.85 -24.83
CA THR A 286 -19.56 -3.76 -23.95
C THR A 286 -20.37 -3.72 -22.67
N GLN A 287 -21.70 -3.87 -22.77
CA GLN A 287 -22.58 -3.93 -21.58
C GLN A 287 -22.23 -5.10 -20.67
N SER A 288 -21.95 -6.27 -21.25
CA SER A 288 -21.51 -7.45 -20.50
C SER A 288 -20.19 -7.18 -19.73
N LYS A 289 -19.21 -6.55 -20.37
CA LYS A 289 -17.95 -6.16 -19.72
C LYS A 289 -18.21 -5.21 -18.55
N LEU A 290 -18.98 -4.15 -18.76
CA LEU A 290 -19.30 -3.16 -17.72
C LEU A 290 -20.10 -3.78 -16.54
N ALA A 291 -21.06 -4.65 -16.83
CA ALA A 291 -21.84 -5.35 -15.81
C ALA A 291 -20.93 -6.26 -14.95
N ASN A 292 -20.04 -7.04 -15.58
CA ASN A 292 -19.09 -7.90 -14.87
C ASN A 292 -18.11 -7.08 -14.01
N MET A 293 -17.59 -5.96 -14.53
CA MET A 293 -16.71 -5.07 -13.77
C MET A 293 -17.42 -4.55 -12.50
N LEU A 294 -18.63 -4.02 -12.65
CA LEU A 294 -19.38 -3.46 -11.50
C LEU A 294 -19.71 -4.54 -10.48
N THR A 295 -20.14 -5.74 -10.90
CA THR A 295 -20.42 -6.86 -10.00
C THR A 295 -19.18 -7.21 -9.17
N ARG A 296 -18.02 -7.36 -9.80
CA ARG A 296 -16.78 -7.71 -9.10
C ARG A 296 -16.30 -6.59 -8.16
N ILE A 297 -16.43 -5.33 -8.57
CA ILE A 297 -16.12 -4.17 -7.71
C ILE A 297 -17.01 -4.19 -6.46
N THR A 298 -18.32 -4.41 -6.61
CA THR A 298 -19.26 -4.50 -5.48
C THR A 298 -18.87 -5.62 -4.50
N GLU A 299 -18.52 -6.81 -5.00
CA GLU A 299 -18.02 -7.92 -4.18
C GLU A 299 -16.76 -7.51 -3.39
N GLY A 300 -15.82 -6.83 -4.04
CA GLY A 300 -14.58 -6.34 -3.43
C GLY A 300 -14.82 -5.27 -2.36
N GLN A 301 -15.77 -4.35 -2.61
CA GLN A 301 -16.18 -3.30 -1.65
C GLN A 301 -16.78 -3.92 -0.38
N LEU A 302 -17.71 -4.86 -0.53
CA LEU A 302 -18.34 -5.54 0.61
C LEU A 302 -17.32 -6.32 1.44
N MET A 303 -16.37 -7.00 0.78
CA MET A 303 -15.29 -7.72 1.45
C MET A 303 -14.36 -6.76 2.22
N ALA A 304 -13.96 -5.63 1.61
CA ALA A 304 -13.11 -4.64 2.23
C ALA A 304 -13.81 -3.95 3.42
N TYR A 305 -15.09 -3.60 3.27
CA TYR A 305 -15.92 -3.03 4.33
C TYR A 305 -16.03 -3.98 5.53
N GLN A 306 -16.39 -5.25 5.29
CA GLN A 306 -16.49 -6.25 6.36
C GLN A 306 -15.13 -6.48 7.05
N LEU A 307 -14.03 -6.46 6.30
CA LEU A 307 -12.69 -6.56 6.88
C LEU A 307 -12.37 -5.38 7.81
N ALA A 308 -12.79 -4.16 7.46
CA ALA A 308 -12.62 -2.98 8.30
C ALA A 308 -13.45 -3.06 9.58
N LYS A 309 -14.71 -3.52 9.49
CA LYS A 309 -15.56 -3.75 10.68
C LYS A 309 -14.94 -4.78 11.61
N LEU A 310 -14.39 -5.87 11.07
CA LEU A 310 -13.69 -6.87 11.89
C LEU A 310 -12.43 -6.29 12.54
N LYS A 311 -11.77 -5.33 11.90
CA LYS A 311 -10.61 -4.64 12.46
C LYS A 311 -11.00 -3.67 13.56
N ASP A 312 -12.10 -2.92 13.40
CA ASP A 312 -12.64 -2.03 14.44
C ASP A 312 -13.07 -2.83 15.68
N ASP A 313 -13.58 -4.04 15.49
CA ASP A 313 -13.98 -4.98 16.56
C ASP A 313 -12.78 -5.78 17.14
N GLU A 314 -11.55 -5.50 16.75
CA GLU A 314 -10.33 -6.27 17.14
C GLU A 314 -10.38 -7.77 16.80
N ARG A 315 -11.17 -8.16 15.80
CA ARG A 315 -11.40 -9.53 15.35
C ARG A 315 -10.71 -9.87 14.03
N MET A 316 -10.05 -8.90 13.41
CA MET A 316 -9.32 -9.10 12.17
C MET A 316 -8.11 -10.01 12.39
N ASN A 317 -7.89 -10.96 11.49
CA ASN A 317 -6.71 -11.82 11.47
C ASN A 317 -6.05 -11.85 10.08
N PHE A 318 -4.85 -12.41 10.01
CA PHE A 318 -4.04 -12.44 8.79
C PHE A 318 -4.64 -13.29 7.66
N LEU A 319 -5.49 -14.29 7.96
CA LEU A 319 -6.19 -15.10 6.95
C LEU A 319 -7.24 -14.27 6.19
N GLN A 320 -8.03 -13.50 6.94
CA GLN A 320 -9.03 -12.60 6.37
C GLN A 320 -8.37 -11.54 5.49
N VAL A 321 -7.25 -10.96 5.94
CA VAL A 321 -6.46 -9.99 5.17
C VAL A 321 -5.85 -10.63 3.92
N SER A 322 -5.33 -11.85 4.02
CA SER A 322 -4.81 -12.61 2.86
C SER A 322 -5.88 -12.87 1.82
N MET A 323 -7.09 -13.25 2.26
CA MET A 323 -8.24 -13.48 1.37
C MET A 323 -8.65 -12.19 0.65
N ALA A 324 -8.78 -11.08 1.38
CA ALA A 324 -9.21 -9.80 0.82
C ALA A 324 -8.16 -9.23 -0.15
N LYS A 325 -6.87 -9.22 0.22
CA LYS A 325 -5.78 -8.77 -0.66
C LYS A 325 -5.75 -9.60 -1.95
N ARG A 326 -5.78 -10.92 -1.82
CA ARG A 326 -5.75 -11.85 -2.96
C ARG A 326 -6.93 -11.61 -3.90
N ASN A 327 -8.16 -11.52 -3.38
CA ASN A 327 -9.37 -11.31 -4.18
C ASN A 327 -9.37 -9.94 -4.87
N ASN A 328 -9.11 -8.87 -4.12
CA ASN A 328 -9.25 -7.51 -4.64
C ASN A 328 -8.14 -7.13 -5.63
N CYS A 329 -6.93 -7.71 -5.50
CA CYS A 329 -5.90 -7.61 -6.54
C CYS A 329 -6.34 -8.24 -7.87
N MET A 330 -7.03 -9.40 -7.85
CA MET A 330 -7.57 -10.01 -9.06
C MET A 330 -8.66 -9.15 -9.68
N ILE A 331 -9.57 -8.60 -8.86
CA ILE A 331 -10.62 -7.69 -9.33
C ILE A 331 -10.02 -6.49 -10.04
N ALA A 332 -9.02 -5.85 -9.44
CA ALA A 332 -8.35 -4.69 -10.03
C ALA A 332 -7.62 -5.03 -11.34
N ARG A 333 -6.93 -6.16 -11.38
CA ARG A 333 -6.21 -6.64 -12.56
C ARG A 333 -7.16 -6.88 -13.74
N ASP A 334 -8.28 -7.56 -13.50
CA ASP A 334 -9.30 -7.84 -14.50
C ASP A 334 -10.01 -6.55 -14.96
N ALA A 335 -10.29 -5.63 -14.02
CA ALA A 335 -10.91 -4.34 -14.31
C ALA A 335 -10.01 -3.47 -15.19
N ALA A 336 -8.72 -3.34 -14.85
CA ALA A 336 -7.76 -2.55 -15.63
C ALA A 336 -7.58 -3.09 -17.06
N LYS A 337 -7.43 -4.41 -17.20
CA LYS A 337 -7.37 -5.07 -18.51
C LYS A 337 -8.64 -4.81 -19.33
N THR A 338 -9.82 -5.00 -18.72
CA THR A 338 -11.11 -4.84 -19.40
C THR A 338 -11.34 -3.38 -19.82
N ALA A 339 -11.00 -2.42 -18.96
CA ALA A 339 -11.08 -1.00 -19.27
C ALA A 339 -10.17 -0.64 -20.45
N ARG A 340 -8.91 -1.08 -20.43
CA ARG A 340 -7.97 -0.88 -21.54
C ARG A 340 -8.54 -1.45 -22.87
N GLU A 341 -9.17 -2.61 -22.82
CA GLU A 341 -9.82 -3.21 -24.02
C GLU A 341 -10.99 -2.36 -24.53
N ILE A 342 -11.84 -1.83 -23.65
CA ILE A 342 -12.99 -0.97 -24.03
C ILE A 342 -12.50 0.32 -24.70
N LEU A 343 -11.38 0.87 -24.26
CA LEU A 343 -10.79 2.09 -24.82
C LEU A 343 -10.13 1.85 -26.20
N GLY A 344 -9.91 0.60 -26.60
CA GLY A 344 -9.28 0.26 -27.87
C GLY A 344 -7.86 0.83 -27.99
N GLY A 345 -7.54 1.52 -29.10
CA GLY A 345 -6.23 2.13 -29.32
C GLY A 345 -5.87 3.21 -28.28
N ASN A 346 -6.86 3.98 -27.81
CA ASN A 346 -6.64 4.99 -26.76
C ASN A 346 -6.25 4.36 -25.40
N GLY A 347 -6.58 3.08 -25.17
CA GLY A 347 -6.27 2.38 -23.95
C GLY A 347 -4.80 2.07 -23.72
N ILE A 348 -3.90 2.40 -24.65
CA ILE A 348 -2.45 2.19 -24.49
C ILE A 348 -1.67 3.48 -24.25
N THR A 349 -2.36 4.62 -24.11
CA THR A 349 -1.75 5.94 -23.87
C THR A 349 -1.96 6.36 -22.41
N ILE A 350 -1.06 7.19 -21.89
CA ILE A 350 -1.16 7.71 -20.51
C ILE A 350 -2.28 8.73 -20.33
N ASP A 351 -2.91 9.21 -21.41
CA ASP A 351 -4.08 10.11 -21.34
C ASP A 351 -5.24 9.45 -20.58
N TYR A 352 -5.23 8.13 -20.52
CA TYR A 352 -6.22 7.33 -19.80
C TYR A 352 -5.55 6.45 -18.72
N SER A 353 -6.05 6.52 -17.51
CA SER A 353 -5.49 5.81 -16.35
C SER A 353 -5.45 4.26 -16.44
N PRO A 354 -6.31 3.54 -17.17
CA PRO A 354 -6.33 2.08 -17.13
C PRO A 354 -5.00 1.39 -17.44
N ILE A 355 -4.22 1.87 -18.42
CA ILE A 355 -2.91 1.24 -18.74
C ILE A 355 -1.89 1.47 -17.61
N ARG A 356 -1.93 2.64 -16.95
CA ARG A 356 -1.09 2.93 -15.79
C ARG A 356 -1.45 2.04 -14.60
N HIS A 357 -2.75 1.90 -14.29
CA HIS A 357 -3.22 0.97 -13.29
C HIS A 357 -2.86 -0.48 -13.64
N MET A 358 -3.03 -0.90 -14.90
CA MET A 358 -2.66 -2.23 -15.34
C MET A 358 -1.18 -2.54 -15.09
N ALA A 359 -0.29 -1.60 -15.40
CA ALA A 359 1.14 -1.75 -15.10
C ALA A 359 1.43 -1.78 -13.59
N ASN A 360 0.82 -0.87 -12.81
CA ASN A 360 1.04 -0.76 -11.37
C ASN A 360 0.54 -1.99 -10.60
N ILE A 361 -0.61 -2.55 -11.00
CA ILE A 361 -1.22 -3.71 -10.33
C ILE A 361 -0.32 -4.95 -10.41
N GLU A 362 0.53 -5.10 -11.43
CA GLU A 362 1.50 -6.21 -11.50
C GLU A 362 2.48 -6.17 -10.30
N SER A 363 2.90 -4.98 -9.85
CA SER A 363 3.67 -4.86 -8.60
C SER A 363 2.82 -5.16 -7.37
N VAL A 364 1.59 -4.65 -7.30
CA VAL A 364 0.69 -4.88 -6.16
C VAL A 364 0.32 -6.35 -6.03
N PHE A 365 0.17 -7.05 -7.15
CA PHE A 365 -0.06 -8.49 -7.20
C PHE A 365 1.12 -9.30 -6.64
N THR A 366 2.33 -8.72 -6.73
CA THR A 366 3.60 -9.38 -6.37
C THR A 366 4.07 -9.06 -4.96
N TYR A 367 4.06 -7.78 -4.55
CA TYR A 367 4.64 -7.36 -3.27
C TYR A 367 3.73 -7.64 -2.06
N GLU A 368 4.31 -7.53 -0.84
CA GLU A 368 3.63 -7.80 0.43
C GLU A 368 2.96 -9.17 0.48
N GLY A 369 3.65 -10.16 -0.04
CA GLY A 369 3.13 -11.49 -0.32
C GLY A 369 2.53 -11.59 -1.71
N THR A 370 3.08 -12.47 -2.54
CA THR A 370 2.55 -12.72 -3.87
C THR A 370 1.14 -13.31 -3.79
N HIS A 371 0.42 -13.27 -4.90
CA HIS A 371 -0.89 -13.91 -5.03
C HIS A 371 -0.84 -15.39 -4.61
N GLU A 372 0.23 -16.09 -5.00
CA GLU A 372 0.49 -17.49 -4.67
C GLU A 372 0.71 -17.66 -3.17
N MET A 373 1.52 -16.78 -2.53
CA MET A 373 1.74 -16.85 -1.08
C MET A 373 0.43 -16.73 -0.29
N HIS A 374 -0.45 -15.82 -0.68
CA HIS A 374 -1.78 -15.70 -0.06
C HIS A 374 -2.66 -16.92 -0.35
N THR A 375 -2.50 -17.54 -1.52
CA THR A 375 -3.20 -18.79 -1.86
C THR A 375 -2.73 -19.94 -0.98
N LEU A 376 -1.41 -20.07 -0.78
CA LEU A 376 -0.82 -21.13 0.08
C LEU A 376 -1.20 -20.93 1.55
N ILE A 377 -1.17 -19.71 2.07
CA ILE A 377 -1.61 -19.37 3.44
C ILE A 377 -3.06 -19.83 3.68
N LEU A 378 -3.96 -19.54 2.75
CA LEU A 378 -5.35 -19.96 2.86
C LEU A 378 -5.51 -21.48 2.67
N GLY A 379 -4.78 -22.06 1.70
CA GLY A 379 -4.80 -23.48 1.41
C GLY A 379 -4.37 -24.32 2.61
N GLU A 380 -3.29 -23.92 3.28
CA GLU A 380 -2.81 -24.56 4.52
C GLU A 380 -3.87 -24.49 5.63
N ASP A 381 -4.49 -23.32 5.85
CA ASP A 381 -5.54 -23.21 6.87
C ASP A 381 -6.78 -24.03 6.56
N ILE A 382 -7.20 -24.11 5.29
CA ILE A 382 -8.35 -24.90 4.84
C ILE A 382 -8.10 -26.39 4.99
N THR A 383 -6.92 -26.86 4.58
CA THR A 383 -6.58 -28.30 4.53
C THR A 383 -5.94 -28.81 5.81
N LYS A 384 -5.37 -27.92 6.63
CA LYS A 384 -4.51 -28.21 7.79
C LYS A 384 -3.24 -28.99 7.41
N ILE A 385 -2.80 -28.88 6.16
CA ILE A 385 -1.57 -29.46 5.63
C ILE A 385 -0.65 -28.33 5.19
N SER A 386 0.57 -28.28 5.74
CA SER A 386 1.54 -27.24 5.39
C SER A 386 1.89 -27.29 3.90
N ALA A 387 1.94 -26.12 3.28
CA ALA A 387 2.38 -25.94 1.91
C ALA A 387 3.87 -25.56 1.82
N PHE A 388 4.54 -25.35 2.96
CA PHE A 388 5.90 -24.83 3.06
C PHE A 388 6.92 -25.82 3.62
N ASP A 389 6.47 -26.90 4.26
CA ASP A 389 7.33 -27.97 4.78
C ASP A 389 7.57 -29.00 3.69
N ASN A 390 8.83 -29.26 3.37
CA ASN A 390 9.27 -30.34 2.49
C ASN A 390 9.69 -31.56 3.32
#